data_49450d0ac7e2aa0a96cd4d9b1237dbff
#
_entry.id   49450d0ac7e2aa0a96cd4d9b1237dbff
#
_cell.length_a   1.000
_cell.length_b   1.000
_cell.length_c   1.000
_cell.angle_alpha   90.00
_cell.angle_beta   90.00
_cell.angle_gamma   90.00
#
_symmetry.space_group_name_H-M   'P 1'
#
loop_
_entity.id
_entity.type
_entity.pdbx_description
1 polymer ?
#
loop_
_entity_poly.entity_id
_entity_poly.type
_entity_poly.pdbx_seq_one_letter_code
_entity_poly.pdbx_strand_id
1 'polypeptide(L)'
;YIVYRLFLYRRKSAYVVAFIVVCWAIQTVFSPEMIGSDDSLNRIRYNFIGAMLPFGMVMLYARHGKTYGKPVYAAIAILSAIAVYTGSFNFNSWLWVPAFIVIGAVATIKLLPENMLKPCVWVGVISSALFVVHPVLREIIIPMSYRGRVYTGIIIYIIASIVCAWLFKLLFRYIPKPKLR
;
A
#
# COMPACT_ATOMS: atom_id res chain seq x y z
N TYR A 1 -0.54 0.37 -13.26
CA TYR A 1 0.28 -0.44 -14.18
C TYR A 1 0.84 0.38 -15.35
N ILE A 2 0.02 1.19 -16.04
CA ILE A 2 0.43 2.02 -17.19
C ILE A 2 1.57 2.97 -16.80
N VAL A 3 1.39 3.75 -15.74
CA VAL A 3 2.41 4.68 -15.23
C VAL A 3 3.71 3.94 -14.89
N TYR A 4 3.62 2.78 -14.23
CA TYR A 4 4.79 1.96 -13.95
C TYR A 4 5.53 1.54 -15.22
N ARG A 5 4.81 1.00 -16.23
CA ARG A 5 5.41 0.52 -17.48
C ARG A 5 6.04 1.65 -18.29
N LEU A 6 5.38 2.79 -18.40
CA LEU A 6 5.83 3.91 -19.23
C LEU A 6 6.97 4.70 -18.58
N PHE A 7 6.88 4.96 -17.29
CA PHE A 7 7.77 5.93 -16.62
C PHE A 7 8.80 5.30 -15.67
N LEU A 8 8.53 4.13 -15.12
CA LEU A 8 9.36 3.57 -14.04
C LEU A 8 10.05 2.25 -14.41
N TYR A 9 9.48 1.47 -15.34
CA TYR A 9 10.02 0.18 -15.70
C TYR A 9 11.40 0.31 -16.36
N ARG A 10 12.40 -0.40 -15.82
CA ARG A 10 13.81 -0.38 -16.25
C ARG A 10 14.50 1.00 -16.24
N ARG A 11 13.88 2.04 -15.68
CA ARG A 11 14.50 3.36 -15.54
C ARG A 11 15.50 3.37 -14.37
N LYS A 12 16.47 4.30 -14.41
CA LYS A 12 17.44 4.51 -13.32
C LYS A 12 16.69 4.88 -12.03
N SER A 13 17.24 4.49 -10.88
CA SER A 13 16.64 4.78 -9.57
C SER A 13 16.43 6.27 -9.32
N ALA A 14 17.28 7.14 -9.90
CA ALA A 14 17.09 8.57 -9.85
C ALA A 14 15.73 9.05 -10.41
N TYR A 15 15.23 8.42 -11.49
CA TYR A 15 13.89 8.74 -12.02
C TYR A 15 12.77 8.33 -11.06
N VAL A 16 12.93 7.20 -10.37
CA VAL A 16 11.95 6.77 -9.35
C VAL A 16 11.93 7.76 -8.20
N VAL A 17 13.09 8.19 -7.72
CA VAL A 17 13.21 9.20 -6.65
C VAL A 17 12.60 10.52 -7.11
N ALA A 18 12.97 11.02 -8.29
CA ALA A 18 12.42 12.25 -8.83
C ALA A 18 10.88 12.19 -8.94
N PHE A 19 10.36 11.07 -9.39
CA PHE A 19 8.92 10.88 -9.52
C PHE A 19 8.20 10.82 -8.16
N ILE A 20 8.81 10.21 -7.14
CA ILE A 20 8.31 10.24 -5.76
C ILE A 20 8.27 11.69 -5.26
N VAL A 21 9.36 12.44 -5.45
CA VAL A 21 9.46 13.84 -4.99
C VAL A 21 8.42 14.72 -5.68
N VAL A 22 8.25 14.58 -6.99
CA VAL A 22 7.22 15.33 -7.74
C VAL A 22 5.82 15.01 -7.24
N CYS A 23 5.49 13.72 -7.08
CA CYS A 23 4.18 13.34 -6.56
C CYS A 23 3.95 13.83 -5.12
N TRP A 24 5.00 13.80 -4.30
CA TRP A 24 4.94 14.30 -2.93
C TRP A 24 4.76 15.83 -2.91
N ALA A 25 5.48 16.57 -3.76
CA ALA A 25 5.33 18.02 -3.90
C ALA A 25 3.91 18.40 -4.37
N ILE A 26 3.36 17.67 -5.34
CA ILE A 26 1.97 17.88 -5.78
C ILE A 26 1.00 17.70 -4.61
N GLN A 27 1.15 16.63 -3.82
CA GLN A 27 0.31 16.41 -2.65
C GLN A 27 0.44 17.51 -1.60
N THR A 28 1.63 18.08 -1.42
CA THR A 28 1.88 19.15 -0.46
C THR A 28 1.28 20.48 -0.93
N VAL A 29 1.42 20.79 -2.22
CA VAL A 29 0.87 22.02 -2.81
C VAL A 29 -0.66 22.00 -2.84
N PHE A 30 -1.25 20.85 -3.19
CA PHE A 30 -2.70 20.65 -3.17
C PHE A 30 -3.18 20.12 -1.80
N SER A 31 -2.64 20.70 -0.71
CA SER A 31 -3.09 20.38 0.64
C SER A 31 -4.56 20.78 0.86
N PRO A 32 -5.24 20.21 1.85
CA PRO A 32 -6.68 20.42 2.11
C PRO A 32 -7.09 21.88 2.27
N GLU A 33 -6.19 22.67 2.81
CA GLU A 33 -6.43 24.10 3.04
C GLU A 33 -6.62 24.90 1.74
N MET A 34 -6.00 24.45 0.63
CA MET A 34 -6.14 25.10 -0.68
C MET A 34 -7.37 24.65 -1.44
N ILE A 35 -7.90 23.48 -1.18
CA ILE A 35 -8.95 22.87 -1.99
C ILE A 35 -10.33 22.94 -1.33
N GLY A 36 -10.39 23.28 -0.06
CA GLY A 36 -11.64 23.64 0.65
C GLY A 36 -12.72 22.56 0.76
N SER A 37 -12.45 21.32 0.33
CA SER A 37 -13.39 20.20 0.47
C SER A 37 -12.68 18.89 0.78
N ASP A 38 -13.23 18.13 1.72
CA ASP A 38 -12.76 16.78 2.09
C ASP A 38 -12.70 15.82 0.90
N ASP A 39 -13.56 16.01 -0.09
CA ASP A 39 -13.62 15.18 -1.30
C ASP A 39 -12.39 15.29 -2.19
N SER A 40 -11.79 16.46 -2.29
CA SER A 40 -10.61 16.69 -3.15
C SER A 40 -9.37 15.99 -2.60
N LEU A 41 -9.20 16.00 -1.30
CA LEU A 41 -8.14 15.27 -0.60
C LEU A 41 -8.26 13.78 -0.78
N ASN A 42 -9.46 13.27 -0.63
CA ASN A 42 -9.72 11.86 -0.85
C ASN A 42 -9.37 11.46 -2.28
N ARG A 43 -9.65 12.28 -3.28
CA ARG A 43 -9.30 12.01 -4.67
C ARG A 43 -7.80 11.95 -4.93
N ILE A 44 -7.03 12.89 -4.39
CA ILE A 44 -5.55 12.89 -4.55
C ILE A 44 -4.94 11.74 -3.74
N ARG A 45 -5.40 11.52 -2.53
CA ARG A 45 -4.89 10.48 -1.62
C ARG A 45 -5.09 9.06 -2.17
N TYR A 46 -6.22 8.81 -2.84
CA TYR A 46 -6.58 7.48 -3.35
C TYR A 46 -6.17 7.23 -4.81
N ASN A 47 -5.56 8.21 -5.48
CA ASN A 47 -5.04 8.00 -6.82
C ASN A 47 -3.54 7.59 -6.80
N PHE A 48 -2.95 7.42 -7.99
CA PHE A 48 -1.56 7.00 -8.12
C PHE A 48 -0.56 8.00 -7.50
N ILE A 49 -0.91 9.29 -7.42
CA ILE A 49 -0.06 10.32 -6.83
C ILE A 49 0.10 10.05 -5.33
N GLY A 50 -0.99 9.79 -4.61
CA GLY A 50 -0.97 9.44 -3.19
C GLY A 50 -0.28 8.12 -2.89
N ALA A 51 -0.41 7.14 -3.80
CA ALA A 51 0.21 5.84 -3.65
C ALA A 51 1.70 5.81 -4.06
N MET A 52 2.22 6.86 -4.70
CA MET A 52 3.57 6.84 -5.28
C MET A 52 4.67 6.74 -4.24
N LEU A 53 4.53 7.40 -3.09
CA LEU A 53 5.53 7.33 -2.02
C LEU A 53 5.74 5.88 -1.53
N PRO A 54 4.73 5.15 -1.01
CA PRO A 54 4.91 3.79 -0.54
C PRO A 54 5.31 2.84 -1.68
N PHE A 55 4.74 2.98 -2.87
CA PHE A 55 5.06 2.14 -4.02
C PHE A 55 6.50 2.34 -4.50
N GLY A 56 6.93 3.59 -4.63
CA GLY A 56 8.29 3.92 -5.03
C GLY A 56 9.34 3.47 -4.02
N MET A 57 9.04 3.55 -2.71
CA MET A 57 9.91 3.02 -1.66
C MET A 57 10.09 1.50 -1.75
N VAL A 58 9.02 0.74 -1.99
CA VAL A 58 9.11 -0.71 -2.22
C VAL A 58 9.96 -1.00 -3.45
N MET A 59 9.80 -0.23 -4.54
CA MET A 59 10.63 -0.40 -5.74
C MET A 59 12.11 -0.12 -5.48
N LEU A 60 12.43 0.95 -4.75
CA LEU A 60 13.81 1.30 -4.40
C LEU A 60 14.40 0.24 -3.48
N TYR A 61 13.63 -0.24 -2.51
CA TYR A 61 14.07 -1.33 -1.65
C TYR A 61 14.34 -2.61 -2.45
N ALA A 62 13.47 -2.99 -3.37
CA ALA A 62 13.68 -4.16 -4.22
C ALA A 62 14.93 -4.08 -5.08
N ARG A 63 15.37 -2.86 -5.43
CA ARG A 63 16.59 -2.63 -6.25
C ARG A 63 17.87 -2.52 -5.42
N HIS A 64 17.80 -1.90 -4.26
CA HIS A 64 18.98 -1.47 -3.49
C HIS A 64 18.95 -1.92 -2.03
N GLY A 65 17.93 -2.66 -1.61
CA GLY A 65 17.78 -3.08 -0.22
C GLY A 65 18.97 -3.92 0.24
N LYS A 66 19.66 -3.42 1.26
CA LYS A 66 20.74 -4.15 1.93
C LYS A 66 20.16 -5.05 3.01
N THR A 67 20.85 -6.14 3.28
CA THR A 67 20.51 -7.03 4.40
C THR A 67 21.28 -6.56 5.64
N TYR A 68 20.55 -6.35 6.72
CA TYR A 68 21.10 -5.96 8.02
C TYR A 68 20.89 -7.07 9.03
N GLY A 69 21.53 -6.96 10.21
CA GLY A 69 21.29 -7.89 11.32
C GLY A 69 19.89 -7.72 11.92
N LYS A 70 19.40 -8.79 12.57
CA LYS A 70 18.09 -8.79 13.24
C LYS A 70 17.88 -7.63 14.23
N PRO A 71 18.88 -7.21 15.06
CA PRO A 71 18.68 -6.07 15.97
C PRO A 71 18.35 -4.76 15.25
N VAL A 72 18.97 -4.54 14.08
CA VAL A 72 18.68 -3.34 13.26
C VAL A 72 17.26 -3.36 12.74
N TYR A 73 16.80 -4.51 12.24
CA TYR A 73 15.40 -4.64 11.80
C TYR A 73 14.41 -4.47 12.95
N ALA A 74 14.72 -4.98 14.16
CA ALA A 74 13.88 -4.78 15.33
C ALA A 74 13.77 -3.29 15.69
N ALA A 75 14.89 -2.58 15.74
CA ALA A 75 14.91 -1.14 15.99
C ALA A 75 14.09 -0.37 14.93
N ILE A 76 14.28 -0.67 13.65
CA ILE A 76 13.53 -0.05 12.54
C ILE A 76 12.03 -0.32 12.68
N ALA A 77 11.63 -1.55 12.99
CA ALA A 77 10.23 -1.91 13.16
C ALA A 77 9.58 -1.14 14.31
N ILE A 78 10.25 -1.05 15.46
CA ILE A 78 9.75 -0.32 16.65
C ILE A 78 9.64 1.18 16.34
N LEU A 79 10.70 1.80 15.78
CA LEU A 79 10.69 3.23 15.45
C LEU A 79 9.60 3.54 14.41
N SER A 80 9.43 2.67 13.43
CA SER A 80 8.35 2.83 12.43
C SER A 80 6.97 2.72 13.07
N ALA A 81 6.77 1.78 14.00
CA ALA A 81 5.50 1.63 14.72
C ALA A 81 5.19 2.87 15.57
N ILE A 82 6.19 3.42 16.26
CA ILE A 82 6.05 4.67 17.03
C ILE A 82 5.69 5.83 16.09
N ALA A 83 6.38 5.97 14.95
CA ALA A 83 6.11 7.03 13.99
C ALA A 83 4.68 6.90 13.40
N VAL A 84 4.24 5.70 13.07
CA VAL A 84 2.87 5.46 12.58
C VAL A 84 1.85 5.78 13.68
N TYR A 85 2.08 5.34 14.91
CA TYR A 85 1.20 5.61 16.03
C TYR A 85 1.07 7.12 16.30
N THR A 86 2.19 7.83 16.46
CA THR A 86 2.18 9.28 16.67
C THR A 86 1.57 10.04 15.51
N GLY A 87 1.84 9.60 14.28
CA GLY A 87 1.26 10.19 13.08
C GLY A 87 -0.25 9.97 12.96
N SER A 88 -0.81 8.91 13.55
CA SER A 88 -2.24 8.61 13.45
C SER A 88 -3.14 9.67 14.12
N PHE A 89 -2.59 10.48 15.02
CA PHE A 89 -3.32 11.57 15.69
C PHE A 89 -3.33 12.88 14.88
N ASN A 90 -2.59 12.97 13.79
CA ASN A 90 -2.52 14.17 12.98
C ASN A 90 -2.96 13.87 11.55
N PHE A 91 -3.96 14.62 11.07
CA PHE A 91 -4.50 14.44 9.73
C PHE A 91 -3.46 14.63 8.62
N ASN A 92 -2.58 15.62 8.75
CA ASN A 92 -1.54 15.90 7.74
C ASN A 92 -0.41 14.87 7.70
N SER A 93 -0.37 13.97 8.66
CA SER A 93 0.65 12.92 8.72
C SER A 93 0.55 11.89 7.59
N TRP A 94 -0.57 11.83 6.87
CA TRP A 94 -0.74 10.96 5.71
C TRP A 94 0.30 11.19 4.61
N LEU A 95 0.95 12.37 4.59
CA LEU A 95 2.03 12.68 3.66
C LEU A 95 3.28 11.82 3.89
N TRP A 96 3.56 11.40 5.12
CA TRP A 96 4.78 10.67 5.49
C TRP A 96 4.54 9.32 6.16
N VAL A 97 3.42 9.11 6.85
CA VAL A 97 3.07 7.84 7.52
C VAL A 97 3.15 6.63 6.59
N PRO A 98 2.70 6.68 5.32
CA PRO A 98 2.82 5.54 4.40
C PRO A 98 4.26 5.07 4.20
N ALA A 99 5.24 5.97 4.28
CA ALA A 99 6.66 5.60 4.21
C ALA A 99 7.07 4.73 5.39
N PHE A 100 6.69 5.13 6.60
CA PHE A 100 7.00 4.35 7.81
C PHE A 100 6.24 3.03 7.86
N ILE A 101 5.02 2.96 7.34
CA ILE A 101 4.28 1.69 7.19
C ILE A 101 5.08 0.72 6.32
N VAL A 102 5.60 1.18 5.17
CA VAL A 102 6.41 0.32 4.28
C VAL A 102 7.72 -0.09 4.94
N ILE A 103 8.45 0.85 5.54
CA ILE A 103 9.72 0.56 6.24
C ILE A 103 9.49 -0.44 7.37
N GLY A 104 8.49 -0.21 8.20
CA GLY A 104 8.12 -1.09 9.30
C GLY A 104 7.67 -2.48 8.84
N ALA A 105 6.87 -2.55 7.78
CA ALA A 105 6.44 -3.82 7.20
C ALA A 105 7.63 -4.64 6.66
N VAL A 106 8.54 -4.01 5.92
CA VAL A 106 9.76 -4.66 5.43
C VAL A 106 10.62 -5.16 6.59
N ALA A 107 10.84 -4.32 7.61
CA ALA A 107 11.62 -4.69 8.78
C ALA A 107 10.99 -5.88 9.54
N THR A 108 9.68 -5.85 9.74
CA THR A 108 8.92 -6.93 10.39
C THR A 108 9.01 -8.24 9.61
N ILE A 109 8.84 -8.19 8.28
CA ILE A 109 8.98 -9.38 7.42
C ILE A 109 10.37 -10.00 7.55
N LYS A 110 11.43 -9.18 7.69
CA LYS A 110 12.80 -9.66 7.86
C LYS A 110 13.08 -10.29 9.24
N LEU A 111 12.24 -10.01 10.23
CA LEU A 111 12.31 -10.61 11.57
C LEU A 111 11.51 -11.92 11.67
N LEU A 112 10.49 -12.09 10.82
CA LEU A 112 9.62 -13.26 10.88
C LEU A 112 10.36 -14.55 10.51
N PRO A 113 10.11 -15.63 11.22
CA PRO A 113 10.61 -16.97 10.85
C PRO A 113 9.95 -17.44 9.55
N GLU A 114 10.62 -18.30 8.80
CA GLU A 114 10.16 -18.78 7.48
C GLU A 114 8.74 -19.36 7.51
N ASN A 115 8.36 -20.03 8.60
CA ASN A 115 7.02 -20.60 8.73
C ASN A 115 5.91 -19.54 8.72
N MET A 116 6.19 -18.35 9.27
CA MET A 116 5.25 -17.22 9.25
C MET A 116 5.30 -16.42 7.95
N LEU A 117 6.31 -16.61 7.11
CA LEU A 117 6.40 -15.95 5.82
C LEU A 117 5.45 -16.57 4.78
N LYS A 118 5.14 -17.87 4.89
CA LYS A 118 4.26 -18.57 3.93
C LYS A 118 2.89 -17.87 3.74
N PRO A 119 2.13 -17.54 4.80
CA PRO A 119 0.87 -16.82 4.64
C PRO A 119 1.08 -15.40 4.06
N CYS A 120 2.17 -14.71 4.43
CA CYS A 120 2.49 -13.40 3.85
C CYS A 120 2.76 -13.49 2.34
N VAL A 121 3.51 -14.49 1.90
CA VAL A 121 3.76 -14.77 0.47
C VAL A 121 2.44 -15.07 -0.24
N TRP A 122 1.56 -15.87 0.36
CA TRP A 122 0.27 -16.19 -0.22
C TRP A 122 -0.60 -14.93 -0.40
N VAL A 123 -0.67 -14.06 0.61
CA VAL A 123 -1.35 -12.74 0.49
C VAL A 123 -0.71 -11.90 -0.61
N GLY A 124 0.63 -11.88 -0.70
CA GLY A 124 1.35 -11.19 -1.78
C GLY A 124 0.96 -11.70 -3.17
N VAL A 125 0.73 -13.00 -3.30
CA VAL A 125 0.32 -13.63 -4.57
C VAL A 125 -1.09 -13.23 -5.01
N ILE A 126 -2.00 -12.89 -4.08
CA ILE A 126 -3.36 -12.42 -4.37
C ILE A 126 -3.48 -10.89 -4.29
N SER A 127 -2.41 -10.17 -3.95
CA SER A 127 -2.46 -8.72 -3.66
C SER A 127 -2.96 -7.88 -4.83
N SER A 128 -2.62 -8.23 -6.07
CA SER A 128 -3.11 -7.52 -7.26
C SER A 128 -4.62 -7.67 -7.44
N ALA A 129 -5.15 -8.86 -7.21
CA ALA A 129 -6.59 -9.11 -7.24
C ALA A 129 -7.28 -8.42 -6.06
N LEU A 130 -6.67 -8.45 -4.88
CA LEU A 130 -7.16 -7.76 -3.69
C LEU A 130 -7.28 -6.25 -3.95
N PHE A 131 -6.28 -5.65 -4.59
CA PHE A 131 -6.30 -4.23 -4.93
C PHE A 131 -7.47 -3.84 -5.83
N VAL A 132 -7.87 -4.72 -6.75
CA VAL A 132 -9.01 -4.48 -7.66
C VAL A 132 -10.35 -4.69 -6.95
N VAL A 133 -10.44 -5.69 -6.09
CA VAL A 133 -11.72 -6.13 -5.51
C VAL A 133 -12.08 -5.35 -4.24
N HIS A 134 -11.08 -4.95 -3.42
CA HIS A 134 -11.35 -4.35 -2.11
C HIS A 134 -12.13 -3.03 -2.16
N PRO A 135 -11.96 -2.11 -3.15
CA PRO A 135 -12.74 -0.89 -3.17
C PRO A 135 -14.23 -1.15 -3.37
N VAL A 136 -14.56 -2.12 -4.24
CA VAL A 136 -15.97 -2.50 -4.51
C VAL A 136 -16.60 -3.10 -3.25
N LEU A 137 -15.90 -4.02 -2.59
CA LEU A 137 -16.39 -4.62 -1.36
C LEU A 137 -16.50 -3.63 -0.21
N ARG A 138 -15.63 -2.63 -0.17
CA ARG A 138 -15.70 -1.55 0.79
C ARG A 138 -17.02 -0.78 0.66
N GLU A 139 -17.40 -0.40 -0.53
CA GLU A 139 -18.66 0.33 -0.78
C GLU A 139 -19.90 -0.48 -0.40
N ILE A 140 -19.83 -1.81 -0.49
CA ILE A 140 -20.94 -2.71 -0.14
C ILE A 140 -21.00 -2.96 1.38
N ILE A 141 -19.85 -3.24 2.02
CA ILE A 141 -19.80 -3.76 3.39
C ILE A 141 -19.73 -2.65 4.44
N ILE A 142 -19.07 -1.53 4.14
CA ILE A 142 -18.96 -0.43 5.10
C ILE A 142 -20.33 0.12 5.53
N PRO A 143 -21.31 0.36 4.63
CA PRO A 143 -22.64 0.79 5.05
C PRO A 143 -23.32 -0.18 6.02
N MET A 144 -23.00 -1.48 5.93
CA MET A 144 -23.53 -2.49 6.87
C MET A 144 -22.91 -2.36 8.27
N SER A 145 -21.68 -1.87 8.39
CA SER A 145 -20.98 -1.69 9.67
C SER A 145 -21.48 -0.50 10.47
N TYR A 146 -22.09 0.49 9.84
CA TYR A 146 -22.66 1.67 10.52
C TYR A 146 -23.86 1.36 11.42
N ARG A 147 -24.42 0.14 11.35
CA ARG A 147 -25.52 -0.29 12.22
C ARG A 147 -25.08 -0.73 13.63
N GLY A 148 -23.99 -0.16 14.15
CA GLY A 148 -23.52 -0.39 15.52
C GLY A 148 -22.61 -1.64 15.70
N ARG A 149 -22.25 -2.34 14.62
CA ARG A 149 -21.38 -3.53 14.65
C ARG A 149 -20.10 -3.34 13.87
N VAL A 150 -19.34 -2.31 14.19
CA VAL A 150 -18.13 -1.89 13.44
C VAL A 150 -17.11 -3.03 13.31
N TYR A 151 -16.79 -3.71 14.40
CA TYR A 151 -15.79 -4.79 14.38
C TYR A 151 -16.22 -5.99 13.52
N THR A 152 -17.51 -6.35 13.59
CA THR A 152 -18.07 -7.43 12.76
C THR A 152 -18.01 -7.06 11.28
N GLY A 153 -18.32 -5.81 10.93
CA GLY A 153 -18.20 -5.30 9.56
C GLY A 153 -16.78 -5.35 9.03
N ILE A 154 -15.78 -4.96 9.83
CA ILE A 154 -14.36 -5.02 9.46
C ILE A 154 -13.91 -6.46 9.22
N ILE A 155 -14.28 -7.40 10.10
CA ILE A 155 -13.92 -8.82 9.96
C ILE A 155 -14.53 -9.39 8.68
N ILE A 156 -15.82 -9.15 8.45
CA ILE A 156 -16.53 -9.61 7.24
C ILE A 156 -15.85 -9.01 6.00
N TYR A 157 -15.51 -7.71 6.02
CA TYR A 157 -14.83 -7.05 4.91
C TYR A 157 -13.47 -7.69 4.60
N ILE A 158 -12.65 -7.98 5.61
CA ILE A 158 -11.33 -8.60 5.42
C ILE A 158 -11.50 -10.00 4.81
N ILE A 159 -12.37 -10.83 5.39
CA ILE A 159 -12.61 -12.18 4.91
C ILE A 159 -13.16 -12.17 3.48
N ALA A 160 -14.18 -11.37 3.21
CA ALA A 160 -14.78 -11.23 1.89
C ALA A 160 -13.76 -10.75 0.85
N SER A 161 -12.91 -9.78 1.21
CA SER A 161 -11.86 -9.27 0.32
C SER A 161 -10.85 -10.36 -0.06
N ILE A 162 -10.42 -11.16 0.90
CA ILE A 162 -9.49 -12.27 0.66
C ILE A 162 -10.14 -13.35 -0.23
N VAL A 163 -11.37 -13.76 0.09
CA VAL A 163 -12.08 -14.79 -0.67
C VAL A 163 -12.36 -14.33 -2.10
N CYS A 164 -12.88 -13.11 -2.27
CA CYS A 164 -13.14 -12.56 -3.59
C CYS A 164 -11.86 -12.37 -4.41
N ALA A 165 -10.77 -11.91 -3.81
CA ALA A 165 -9.48 -11.78 -4.48
C ALA A 165 -8.92 -13.13 -4.94
N TRP A 166 -9.09 -14.17 -4.11
CA TRP A 166 -8.68 -15.52 -4.46
C TRP A 166 -9.52 -16.09 -5.61
N LEU A 167 -10.84 -15.93 -5.56
CA LEU A 167 -11.75 -16.34 -6.64
C LEU A 167 -11.44 -15.58 -7.94
N PHE A 168 -11.24 -14.28 -7.86
CA PHE A 168 -10.88 -13.43 -8.99
C PHE A 168 -9.59 -13.91 -9.65
N LYS A 169 -8.58 -14.26 -8.84
CA LYS A 169 -7.32 -14.82 -9.35
C LYS A 169 -7.52 -16.17 -10.04
N LEU A 170 -8.39 -17.04 -9.52
CA LEU A 170 -8.73 -18.32 -10.17
C LEU A 170 -9.36 -18.08 -11.54
N LEU A 171 -10.31 -17.16 -11.64
CA LEU A 171 -10.95 -16.79 -12.91
C LEU A 171 -9.93 -16.27 -13.91
N PHE A 172 -9.00 -15.40 -13.48
CA PHE A 172 -7.94 -14.85 -14.35
C PHE A 172 -6.91 -15.89 -14.77
N ARG A 173 -6.82 -17.04 -14.11
CA ARG A 173 -5.95 -18.13 -14.55
C ARG A 173 -6.37 -18.72 -15.90
N TYR A 174 -7.64 -18.63 -16.22
CA TYR A 174 -8.18 -19.13 -17.50
C TYR A 174 -8.11 -18.11 -18.63
N ILE A 175 -7.79 -16.87 -18.35
CA ILE A 175 -7.61 -15.84 -19.38
C ILE A 175 -6.20 -15.95 -19.94
N PRO A 176 -6.02 -16.14 -21.25
CA PRO A 176 -4.71 -16.23 -21.86
C PRO A 176 -3.93 -14.93 -21.62
N LYS A 177 -2.73 -15.08 -21.06
CA LYS A 177 -1.86 -13.92 -20.80
C LYS A 177 -1.48 -13.30 -22.14
N PRO A 178 -1.70 -11.99 -22.36
CA PRO A 178 -1.25 -11.33 -23.57
C PRO A 178 0.27 -11.51 -23.70
N LYS A 179 0.72 -12.06 -24.81
CA LYS A 179 2.15 -12.13 -25.14
C LYS A 179 2.60 -10.69 -25.42
N LEU A 180 3.07 -10.01 -24.39
CA LEU A 180 3.73 -8.71 -24.54
C LEU A 180 5.09 -8.97 -25.19
N ARG A 181 5.19 -8.68 -26.48
CA ARG A 181 6.48 -8.59 -27.20
C ARG A 181 7.27 -7.36 -26.75
#